data_84d9ad3b503ecde04ef3051310c7fc93
#
_entry.id   84d9ad3b503ecde04ef3051310c7fc93
#
_cell.length_a   1.000
_cell.length_b   1.000
_cell.length_c   1.000
_cell.angle_alpha   90.00
_cell.angle_beta   90.00
_cell.angle_gamma   90.00
#
_symmetry.space_group_name_H-M   'P 1'
#
loop_
_entity.id
_entity.type
_entity.pdbx_description
1 polymer ?
#
loop_
_entity_poly.entity_id
_entity_poly.type
_entity_poly.pdbx_seq_one_letter_code
_entity_poly.pdbx_strand_id
1 'polypeptide(L)'
;MCRFKSGIILKNKVVVAPGENDSHSDLLESLGINDDYFGATNVFVRAELVPVNNKWWIDPAEEPDKWRFVVDQDMRPEWFDESEHEKVFREAVCGWWKERVLIDQKLEDLSSGYYRLKRCEVKKLLNDVKVLLDSSRVGEMRGSSRVGEMRG
;
A
#
# COMPACT_ATOMS: atom_id res chain seq x y z
N MET A 1 7.80 -7.01 10.89
CA MET A 1 7.26 -5.71 10.44
C MET A 1 5.97 -5.93 9.68
N CYS A 2 4.91 -5.35 10.15
CA CYS A 2 3.64 -5.41 9.42
C CYS A 2 3.74 -4.60 8.14
N ARG A 3 3.13 -5.11 7.09
CA ARG A 3 3.04 -4.39 5.82
C ARG A 3 1.63 -3.85 5.70
N PHE A 4 1.55 -2.56 5.61
CA PHE A 4 0.28 -1.87 5.55
C PHE A 4 0.36 -0.70 4.59
N LYS A 5 -0.79 -0.22 4.20
CA LYS A 5 -0.88 0.98 3.40
C LYS A 5 -1.56 2.07 4.20
N SER A 6 -0.80 3.11 4.51
CA SER A 6 -1.24 4.26 5.28
C SER A 6 -1.90 5.30 4.40
N GLY A 7 -2.88 5.99 4.96
CA GLY A 7 -3.53 7.11 4.31
C GLY A 7 -4.14 8.06 5.31
N ILE A 8 -4.52 9.22 4.81
CA ILE A 8 -5.19 10.27 5.56
C ILE A 8 -6.57 10.50 4.95
N ILE A 9 -7.58 10.40 5.81
CA ILE A 9 -8.96 10.70 5.44
C ILE A 9 -9.23 12.15 5.81
N LEU A 10 -9.56 12.95 4.84
CA LEU A 10 -10.02 14.33 4.99
C LEU A 10 -11.52 14.37 4.75
N LYS A 11 -12.17 15.46 5.16
CA LYS A 11 -13.63 15.60 5.05
C LYS A 11 -14.15 15.31 3.64
N ASN A 12 -13.42 15.74 2.62
CA ASN A 12 -13.87 15.66 1.23
C ASN A 12 -13.02 14.75 0.34
N LYS A 13 -11.98 14.12 0.88
CA LYS A 13 -11.10 13.24 0.10
C LYS A 13 -10.29 12.30 0.97
N VAL A 14 -9.75 11.28 0.33
CA VAL A 14 -8.79 10.34 0.92
C VAL A 14 -7.48 10.47 0.17
N VAL A 15 -6.37 10.55 0.90
CA VAL A 15 -5.03 10.57 0.34
C VAL A 15 -4.25 9.38 0.87
N VAL A 16 -3.81 8.52 -0.03
CA VAL A 16 -3.00 7.34 0.31
C VAL A 16 -1.52 7.68 0.10
N ALA A 17 -0.67 7.21 0.99
CA ALA A 17 0.76 7.45 0.89
C ALA A 17 1.31 6.97 -0.46
N PRO A 18 2.09 7.78 -1.16
CA PRO A 18 2.57 7.42 -2.49
C PRO A 18 3.64 6.33 -2.43
N GLY A 19 3.74 5.56 -3.51
CA GLY A 19 4.77 4.53 -3.65
C GLY A 19 4.73 3.52 -2.51
N GLU A 20 5.88 3.28 -1.93
CA GLU A 20 6.08 2.33 -0.83
C GLU A 20 6.16 3.01 0.54
N ASN A 21 5.88 4.30 0.62
CA ASN A 21 5.86 5.04 1.88
C ASN A 21 4.60 4.68 2.69
N ASP A 22 4.78 4.33 3.95
CA ASP A 22 3.71 3.97 4.88
C ASP A 22 3.60 4.97 6.05
N SER A 23 4.28 6.09 5.98
CA SER A 23 4.34 7.07 7.07
C SER A 23 3.16 8.04 7.03
N HIS A 24 2.34 8.06 8.08
CA HIS A 24 1.30 9.08 8.27
C HIS A 24 1.91 10.47 8.45
N SER A 25 3.02 10.56 9.18
CA SER A 25 3.67 11.85 9.44
C SER A 25 4.18 12.51 8.16
N ASP A 26 4.83 11.73 7.29
CA ASP A 26 5.31 12.23 6.00
C ASP A 26 4.14 12.68 5.12
N LEU A 27 3.05 11.92 5.15
CA LEU A 27 1.87 12.26 4.37
C LEU A 27 1.20 13.54 4.86
N LEU A 28 1.09 13.70 6.18
CA LEU A 28 0.55 14.94 6.78
C LEU A 28 1.44 16.14 6.45
N GLU A 29 2.75 15.98 6.53
CA GLU A 29 3.70 17.03 6.15
C GLU A 29 3.51 17.44 4.67
N SER A 30 3.36 16.48 3.78
CA SER A 30 3.12 16.75 2.36
C SER A 30 1.81 17.50 2.11
N LEU A 31 0.82 17.33 2.98
CA LEU A 31 -0.47 18.01 2.92
C LEU A 31 -0.46 19.37 3.63
N GLY A 32 0.66 19.75 4.26
CA GLY A 32 0.77 20.99 5.04
C GLY A 32 -0.01 20.96 6.35
N ILE A 33 -0.26 19.79 6.91
CA ILE A 33 -1.00 19.61 8.15
C ILE A 33 -0.02 19.35 9.30
N ASN A 34 -0.12 20.12 10.37
CA ASN A 34 0.70 19.93 11.55
C ASN A 34 0.14 18.78 12.40
N ASP A 35 0.90 17.72 12.53
CA ASP A 35 0.54 16.51 13.28
C ASP A 35 0.53 16.73 14.80
N ASP A 36 1.35 17.63 15.27
CA ASP A 36 1.51 17.91 16.71
C ASP A 36 0.50 18.92 17.28
N TYR A 37 -0.36 19.45 16.43
CA TYR A 37 -1.31 20.46 16.84
C TYR A 37 -2.54 19.84 17.52
N PHE A 38 -2.91 20.38 18.68
CA PHE A 38 -4.00 19.85 19.51
C PHE A 38 -5.37 19.81 18.81
N GLY A 39 -5.63 20.72 17.87
CA GLY A 39 -6.86 20.75 17.07
C GLY A 39 -6.82 19.92 15.79
N ALA A 40 -5.71 19.32 15.46
CA ALA A 40 -5.52 18.60 14.20
C ALA A 40 -6.43 17.37 14.05
N THR A 41 -6.83 16.76 15.17
CA THR A 41 -7.73 15.59 15.20
C THR A 41 -9.13 15.86 14.62
N ASN A 42 -9.50 17.15 14.44
CA ASN A 42 -10.76 17.53 13.80
C ASN A 42 -10.64 17.68 12.29
N VAL A 43 -9.43 17.64 11.75
CA VAL A 43 -9.14 17.91 10.33
C VAL A 43 -8.96 16.62 9.55
N PHE A 44 -8.43 15.57 10.17
CA PHE A 44 -8.07 14.34 9.48
C PHE A 44 -8.26 13.11 10.36
N VAL A 45 -8.28 11.96 9.69
CA VAL A 45 -8.23 10.63 10.34
C VAL A 45 -7.07 9.84 9.75
N ARG A 46 -6.22 9.32 10.63
CA ARG A 46 -5.17 8.38 10.23
C ARG A 46 -5.79 7.01 10.04
N ALA A 47 -5.63 6.44 8.87
CA ALA A 47 -6.14 5.12 8.56
C ALA A 47 -5.08 4.25 7.88
N GLU A 48 -5.29 2.96 7.99
CA GLU A 48 -4.41 1.95 7.39
C GLU A 48 -5.24 0.82 6.83
N LEU A 49 -4.75 0.22 5.76
CA LEU A 49 -5.25 -1.06 5.28
C LEU A 49 -4.13 -2.08 5.44
N VAL A 50 -4.38 -3.11 6.25
CA VAL A 50 -3.36 -4.07 6.68
C VAL A 50 -3.68 -5.45 6.11
N PRO A 51 -2.77 -6.04 5.31
CA PRO A 51 -2.99 -7.38 4.78
C PRO A 51 -2.85 -8.43 5.88
N VAL A 52 -3.77 -9.36 5.93
CA VAL A 52 -3.77 -10.48 6.88
C VAL A 52 -2.54 -11.36 6.63
N ASN A 53 -1.83 -11.73 7.70
CA ASN A 53 -0.60 -12.53 7.63
C ASN A 53 0.48 -11.93 6.71
N ASN A 54 0.46 -10.61 6.56
CA ASN A 54 1.44 -9.89 5.74
C ASN A 54 1.42 -10.28 4.25
N LYS A 55 0.30 -10.82 3.78
CA LYS A 55 0.13 -11.27 2.39
C LYS A 55 -0.30 -10.11 1.49
N TRP A 56 0.59 -9.14 1.34
CA TRP A 56 0.36 -7.91 0.57
C TRP A 56 0.03 -8.15 -0.91
N TRP A 57 0.33 -9.35 -1.43
CA TRP A 57 0.11 -9.70 -2.84
C TRP A 57 -1.32 -10.13 -3.16
N ILE A 58 -2.18 -10.28 -2.16
CA ILE A 58 -3.59 -10.57 -2.37
C ILE A 58 -4.29 -9.31 -2.86
N ASP A 59 -5.06 -9.43 -3.92
CA ASP A 59 -5.83 -8.31 -4.47
C ASP A 59 -6.89 -7.83 -3.47
N PRO A 60 -6.79 -6.60 -2.96
CA PRO A 60 -7.75 -6.09 -1.98
C PRO A 60 -9.16 -5.87 -2.57
N ALA A 61 -9.29 -5.81 -3.90
CA ALA A 61 -10.60 -5.72 -4.55
C ALA A 61 -11.30 -7.07 -4.66
N GLU A 62 -10.53 -8.14 -4.93
CA GLU A 62 -11.07 -9.50 -5.06
C GLU A 62 -11.32 -10.16 -3.70
N GLU A 63 -10.43 -9.91 -2.74
CA GLU A 63 -10.51 -10.51 -1.39
C GLU A 63 -10.42 -9.40 -0.33
N PRO A 64 -11.44 -8.54 -0.20
CA PRO A 64 -11.39 -7.42 0.75
C PRO A 64 -11.30 -7.86 2.21
N ASP A 65 -11.79 -9.04 2.55
CA ASP A 65 -11.71 -9.62 3.88
C ASP A 65 -10.27 -10.01 4.28
N LYS A 66 -9.36 -10.11 3.33
CA LYS A 66 -7.93 -10.36 3.57
C LYS A 66 -7.14 -9.09 3.86
N TRP A 67 -7.80 -7.95 3.82
CA TRP A 67 -7.21 -6.66 4.15
C TRP A 67 -8.07 -5.98 5.20
N ARG A 68 -7.49 -5.72 6.37
CA ARG A 68 -8.20 -5.14 7.50
C ARG A 68 -8.05 -3.61 7.51
N PHE A 69 -9.18 -2.92 7.60
CA PHE A 69 -9.21 -1.48 7.79
C PHE A 69 -8.98 -1.14 9.27
N VAL A 70 -8.04 -0.24 9.55
CA VAL A 70 -7.69 0.19 10.90
C VAL A 70 -7.70 1.71 10.95
N VAL A 71 -8.38 2.26 11.94
CA VAL A 71 -8.29 3.69 12.27
C VAL A 71 -7.28 3.85 13.39
N ASP A 72 -6.17 4.50 13.08
CA ASP A 72 -5.06 4.70 14.01
C ASP A 72 -5.16 6.06 14.71
N GLN A 73 -6.28 6.30 15.38
CA GLN A 73 -6.58 7.55 16.03
C GLN A 73 -7.72 7.37 17.05
N ASP A 74 -7.50 7.84 18.26
CA ASP A 74 -8.52 7.73 19.33
C ASP A 74 -9.65 8.73 19.14
N MET A 75 -9.30 10.00 18.91
CA MET A 75 -10.27 11.07 18.70
C MET A 75 -10.61 11.18 17.21
N ARG A 76 -11.90 11.09 16.90
CA ARG A 76 -12.38 11.12 15.52
C ARG A 76 -13.24 12.37 15.30
N PRO A 77 -13.08 13.04 14.14
CA PRO A 77 -13.93 14.17 13.81
C PRO A 77 -15.41 13.81 13.73
N GLU A 78 -16.30 14.76 13.99
CA GLU A 78 -17.74 14.51 13.89
C GLU A 78 -18.20 14.12 12.49
N TRP A 79 -17.51 14.62 11.46
CA TRP A 79 -17.84 14.31 10.07
C TRP A 79 -17.41 12.91 9.64
N PHE A 80 -16.63 12.20 10.48
CA PHE A 80 -16.11 10.87 10.14
C PHE A 80 -17.20 9.81 10.29
N ASP A 81 -17.50 9.15 9.18
CA ASP A 81 -18.35 7.97 9.14
C ASP A 81 -17.50 6.76 8.74
N GLU A 82 -17.28 5.86 9.69
CA GLU A 82 -16.36 4.75 9.50
C GLU A 82 -16.74 3.86 8.31
N SER A 83 -18.01 3.56 8.15
CA SER A 83 -18.49 2.70 7.07
C SER A 83 -18.28 3.33 5.68
N GLU A 84 -18.67 4.58 5.53
CA GLU A 84 -18.50 5.29 4.25
C GLU A 84 -17.04 5.58 3.93
N HIS A 85 -16.29 6.04 4.92
CA HIS A 85 -14.88 6.37 4.72
C HIS A 85 -14.00 5.14 4.53
N GLU A 86 -14.33 4.02 5.16
CA GLU A 86 -13.67 2.74 4.89
C GLU A 86 -13.80 2.36 3.41
N LYS A 87 -14.99 2.49 2.86
CA LYS A 87 -15.25 2.18 1.45
C LYS A 87 -14.38 3.02 0.52
N VAL A 88 -14.35 4.33 0.73
CA VAL A 88 -13.54 5.26 -0.07
C VAL A 88 -12.05 4.99 0.10
N PHE A 89 -11.63 4.69 1.33
CA PHE A 89 -10.24 4.34 1.62
C PHE A 89 -9.82 3.06 0.92
N ARG A 90 -10.66 2.04 0.95
CA ARG A 90 -10.39 0.78 0.24
C ARG A 90 -10.27 0.98 -1.27
N GLU A 91 -11.10 1.81 -1.86
CA GLU A 91 -11.02 2.14 -3.29
C GLU A 91 -9.68 2.82 -3.63
N ALA A 92 -9.22 3.74 -2.79
CA ALA A 92 -7.93 4.40 -2.98
C ALA A 92 -6.75 3.43 -2.88
N VAL A 93 -6.78 2.51 -1.91
CA VAL A 93 -5.75 1.48 -1.77
C VAL A 93 -5.79 0.49 -2.94
N CYS A 94 -6.96 0.13 -3.43
CA CYS A 94 -7.08 -0.72 -4.63
C CYS A 94 -6.43 -0.06 -5.84
N GLY A 95 -6.58 1.25 -6.00
CA GLY A 95 -5.89 2.01 -7.06
C GLY A 95 -4.37 1.93 -6.93
N TRP A 96 -3.85 2.15 -5.73
CA TRP A 96 -2.42 2.00 -5.45
C TRP A 96 -1.93 0.57 -5.75
N TRP A 97 -2.67 -0.44 -5.31
CA TRP A 97 -2.29 -1.84 -5.48
C TRP A 97 -2.22 -2.25 -6.95
N LYS A 98 -3.16 -1.79 -7.78
CA LYS A 98 -3.16 -2.08 -9.22
C LYS A 98 -1.89 -1.64 -9.93
N GLU A 99 -1.28 -0.56 -9.50
CA GLU A 99 -0.01 -0.08 -10.04
C GLU A 99 1.16 -1.04 -9.75
N ARG A 100 0.99 -1.94 -8.78
CA ARG A 100 2.00 -2.95 -8.40
C ARG A 100 1.92 -4.23 -9.19
N VAL A 101 0.93 -4.39 -10.05
CA VAL A 101 0.73 -5.57 -10.88
C VAL A 101 1.26 -5.30 -12.29
N LEU A 102 2.29 -6.04 -12.68
CA LEU A 102 2.88 -5.96 -14.02
C LEU A 102 2.52 -7.25 -14.78
N ILE A 103 2.11 -7.10 -16.04
CA ILE A 103 1.59 -8.22 -16.85
C ILE A 103 2.30 -8.21 -18.20
N ASP A 104 2.76 -9.39 -18.62
CA ASP A 104 3.34 -9.62 -19.95
C ASP A 104 4.49 -8.66 -20.31
N GLN A 105 5.36 -8.35 -19.32
CA GLN A 105 6.46 -7.41 -19.51
C GLN A 105 7.83 -8.09 -19.45
N LYS A 106 8.76 -7.54 -20.21
CA LYS A 106 10.18 -7.89 -20.14
C LYS A 106 10.94 -6.65 -19.67
N LEU A 107 11.55 -6.77 -18.49
CA LEU A 107 12.24 -5.66 -17.83
C LEU A 107 13.71 -5.98 -17.62
N GLU A 108 14.55 -4.98 -17.76
CA GLU A 108 15.98 -5.09 -17.43
C GLU A 108 16.17 -5.20 -15.91
N ASP A 109 15.52 -4.31 -15.16
CA ASP A 109 15.61 -4.31 -13.71
C ASP A 109 14.38 -3.72 -13.03
N LEU A 110 14.26 -4.00 -11.71
CA LEU A 110 13.39 -3.34 -10.76
C LEU A 110 14.25 -2.97 -9.57
N SER A 111 14.21 -1.72 -9.12
CA SER A 111 15.14 -1.22 -8.10
C SER A 111 14.56 -1.10 -6.70
N SER A 112 13.25 -0.99 -6.54
CA SER A 112 12.60 -0.93 -5.23
C SER A 112 11.11 -1.20 -5.36
N GLY A 113 10.47 -1.56 -4.25
CA GLY A 113 9.02 -1.67 -4.15
C GLY A 113 8.51 -3.10 -4.07
N TYR A 114 7.18 -3.19 -4.14
CA TYR A 114 6.44 -4.44 -4.09
C TYR A 114 5.76 -4.64 -5.44
N TYR A 115 5.96 -5.81 -6.06
CA TYR A 115 5.38 -6.08 -7.36
C TYR A 115 4.81 -7.48 -7.42
N ARG A 116 3.67 -7.60 -8.09
CA ARG A 116 3.13 -8.89 -8.52
C ARG A 116 3.38 -9.00 -10.02
N LEU A 117 4.17 -9.97 -10.41
CA LEU A 117 4.60 -10.17 -11.79
C LEU A 117 3.81 -11.33 -12.40
N LYS A 118 3.02 -11.03 -13.43
CA LYS A 118 2.24 -12.04 -14.16
C LYS A 118 2.82 -12.21 -15.56
N ARG A 119 3.35 -13.37 -15.86
CA ARG A 119 3.99 -13.68 -17.13
C ARG A 119 5.05 -12.65 -17.55
N CYS A 120 5.86 -12.23 -16.58
CA CYS A 120 6.93 -11.27 -16.79
C CYS A 120 8.31 -11.92 -16.74
N GLU A 121 9.27 -11.30 -17.42
CA GLU A 121 10.68 -11.60 -17.26
C GLU A 121 11.41 -10.36 -16.76
N VAL A 122 12.13 -10.48 -15.65
CA VAL A 122 12.96 -9.43 -15.10
C VAL A 122 14.39 -9.95 -14.98
N LYS A 123 15.33 -9.26 -15.60
CA LYS A 123 16.73 -9.71 -15.55
C LYS A 123 17.33 -9.55 -14.16
N LYS A 124 17.04 -8.44 -13.48
CA LYS A 124 17.64 -8.15 -12.17
C LYS A 124 16.65 -7.50 -11.23
N LEU A 125 16.63 -7.96 -9.98
CA LEU A 125 16.04 -7.24 -8.86
C LEU A 125 17.18 -6.59 -8.09
N LEU A 126 17.11 -5.27 -7.91
CA LEU A 126 18.14 -4.48 -7.26
C LEU A 126 17.64 -3.97 -5.92
N ASN A 127 18.55 -3.70 -4.99
CA ASN A 127 18.25 -3.10 -3.70
C ASN A 127 17.19 -3.86 -2.87
N ASP A 128 16.00 -3.27 -2.70
CA ASP A 128 14.95 -3.80 -1.83
C ASP A 128 13.65 -4.00 -2.60
N VAL A 129 13.62 -4.98 -3.49
CA VAL A 129 12.43 -5.35 -4.25
C VAL A 129 11.82 -6.60 -3.69
N LYS A 130 10.51 -6.60 -3.52
CA LYS A 130 9.75 -7.76 -3.09
C LYS A 130 8.74 -8.11 -4.17
N VAL A 131 8.75 -9.35 -4.60
CA VAL A 131 7.91 -9.81 -5.72
C VAL A 131 7.11 -11.05 -5.35
N LEU A 132 5.96 -11.15 -5.97
CA LEU A 132 5.23 -12.41 -6.14
C LEU A 132 5.29 -12.76 -7.62
N LEU A 133 5.66 -14.00 -7.91
CA LEU A 133 5.80 -14.46 -9.29
C LEU A 133 4.64 -15.37 -9.68
N ASP A 134 3.86 -14.92 -10.67
CA ASP A 134 2.84 -15.71 -11.35
C ASP A 134 3.36 -16.03 -12.75
N SER A 135 3.81 -17.25 -12.99
CA SER A 135 4.39 -17.67 -14.29
C SER A 135 5.48 -16.70 -14.80
N SER A 136 6.26 -16.14 -13.88
CA SER A 136 7.26 -15.12 -14.19
C SER A 136 8.66 -15.59 -13.81
N ARG A 137 9.68 -14.92 -14.37
CA ARG A 137 11.08 -15.27 -14.16
C ARG A 137 11.89 -14.07 -13.71
N VAL A 138 12.81 -14.32 -12.79
CA VAL A 138 13.80 -13.36 -12.36
C VAL A 138 15.18 -13.97 -12.57
N GLY A 139 16.06 -13.28 -13.30
CA GLY A 139 17.40 -13.77 -13.60
C GLY A 139 18.37 -13.64 -12.43
N GLU A 140 18.37 -12.51 -11.74
CA GLU A 140 19.29 -12.23 -10.64
C GLU A 140 18.63 -11.39 -9.56
N MET A 141 18.96 -11.66 -8.30
CA MET A 141 18.48 -10.86 -7.16
C MET A 141 19.68 -10.30 -6.40
N ARG A 142 19.63 -9.01 -6.10
CA ARG A 142 20.67 -8.29 -5.36
C ARG A 142 20.09 -7.54 -4.17
N GLY A 143 20.94 -7.24 -3.19
CA GLY A 143 20.56 -6.52 -1.99
C GLY A 143 19.56 -7.29 -1.15
N SER A 144 18.54 -6.61 -0.66
CA SER A 144 17.48 -7.19 0.18
C SER A 144 16.27 -7.69 -0.61
N SER A 145 16.42 -7.91 -1.91
CA SER A 145 15.31 -8.36 -2.75
C SER A 145 14.84 -9.76 -2.37
N ARG A 146 13.52 -9.98 -2.47
CA ARG A 146 12.89 -11.24 -2.03
C ARG A 146 11.77 -11.67 -2.96
N VAL A 147 11.60 -12.96 -3.06
CA VAL A 147 10.41 -13.58 -3.65
C VAL A 147 9.51 -14.03 -2.50
N GLY A 148 8.31 -13.47 -2.40
CA GLY A 148 7.34 -13.83 -1.37
C GLY A 148 6.64 -15.14 -1.68
N GLU A 149 6.28 -15.36 -2.94
CA GLU A 149 5.61 -16.57 -3.41
C GLU A 149 5.86 -16.76 -4.91
N MET A 150 5.94 -18.01 -5.32
CA MET A 150 6.03 -18.38 -6.74
C MET A 150 4.83 -19.25 -7.10
N ARG A 151 4.15 -18.91 -8.19
CA ARG A 151 3.01 -19.66 -8.70
C ARG A 151 3.24 -19.98 -10.17
N GLY A 152 2.82 -21.13 -10.52
CA GLY A 152 2.95 -21.68 -11.79
C GLY A 152 2.91 -21.67 -12.94
#